data_56306c4b2d6d092dca51338ae606775f
#
_entry.id   56306c4b2d6d092dca51338ae606775f
#
_cell.length_a   1.000
_cell.length_b   1.000
_cell.length_c   1.000
_cell.angle_alpha   90.00
_cell.angle_beta   90.00
_cell.angle_gamma   90.00
#
_symmetry.space_group_name_H-M   'P 1'
#
loop_
_entity.id
_entity.type
_entity.pdbx_description
1 polymer ?
#
loop_
_entity_poly.entity_id
_entity_poly.type
_entity_poly.pdbx_seq_one_letter_code
_entity_poly.pdbx_strand_id
1 'polypeptide(L)'
;MSIRTRTFGEAQGQRVDAFTLTSDSGVEVEIITYGVVVRDWKVPVGNGRSRSVVLGFEEFDAYPAYSPYFGAVAGRVANRIAGARFTLDGRTYDLAANEHGNTLHGGPEGLGKLVWRAETDSAANAVRFTHFSPDGAMGFPGNVFFTATYTLIGNALRLELAGLPDRRTPISLVQHQYFNLGTGADVLDHDVTINASARSEVDAHLIPTGAILPVAGGDYDFRQGHTLRRADGSPIDCDLNLVLDTGRDPAEPLATVRGPDGALTLKLWSGQPAVQLYNSVNIAGELPVPGLGGRRYAKYAGLCLEDQMYPGALHQPHFPSIIASPEEPYYHLSEIEIG
;
A
#
# COMPACT_ATOMS: atom_id res chain seq x y z
N MET A 1 -18.38 17.17 -7.58
CA MET A 1 -17.88 16.29 -6.48
C MET A 1 -19.06 15.69 -5.72
N SER A 2 -19.01 14.41 -5.34
CA SER A 2 -20.07 13.76 -4.53
C SER A 2 -19.52 12.51 -3.81
N ILE A 3 -20.15 12.17 -2.68
CA ILE A 3 -19.87 10.93 -1.95
C ILE A 3 -21.15 10.10 -1.89
N ARG A 4 -21.08 8.85 -2.31
CA ARG A 4 -22.18 7.88 -2.18
C ARG A 4 -21.75 6.81 -1.18
N THR A 5 -22.71 6.35 -0.36
CA THR A 5 -22.48 5.30 0.63
C THR A 5 -23.43 4.14 0.37
N ARG A 6 -22.93 2.91 0.53
CA ARG A 6 -23.74 1.68 0.50
C ARG A 6 -23.20 0.65 1.47
N THR A 7 -24.03 -0.25 1.94
CA THR A 7 -23.55 -1.46 2.62
C THR A 7 -22.89 -2.37 1.60
N PHE A 8 -21.71 -2.91 1.95
CA PHE A 8 -20.96 -3.78 1.06
C PHE A 8 -20.85 -5.22 1.57
N GLY A 9 -20.89 -5.42 2.90
CA GLY A 9 -20.83 -6.75 3.52
C GLY A 9 -20.83 -6.69 5.03
N GLU A 10 -20.37 -7.76 5.66
CA GLU A 10 -20.23 -7.88 7.11
C GLU A 10 -18.94 -8.65 7.45
N ALA A 11 -18.17 -8.18 8.42
CA ALA A 11 -17.00 -8.86 8.97
C ALA A 11 -17.01 -8.79 10.48
N GLN A 12 -16.75 -9.91 11.15
CA GLN A 12 -16.63 -9.99 12.62
C GLN A 12 -17.85 -9.42 13.36
N GLY A 13 -19.07 -9.62 12.80
CA GLY A 13 -20.32 -9.07 13.34
C GLY A 13 -20.47 -7.56 13.17
N GLN A 14 -19.66 -6.92 12.33
CA GLN A 14 -19.70 -5.50 12.04
C GLN A 14 -20.03 -5.26 10.57
N ARG A 15 -20.92 -4.27 10.31
CA ARG A 15 -21.26 -3.87 8.95
C ARG A 15 -20.04 -3.26 8.26
N VAL A 16 -19.79 -3.67 7.02
CA VAL A 16 -18.79 -3.08 6.12
C VAL A 16 -19.52 -2.16 5.15
N ASP A 17 -19.19 -0.88 5.21
CA ASP A 17 -19.72 0.13 4.30
C ASP A 17 -18.71 0.47 3.21
N ALA A 18 -19.19 0.82 2.02
CA ALA A 18 -18.41 1.33 0.90
C ALA A 18 -18.77 2.80 0.64
N PHE A 19 -17.76 3.61 0.40
CA PHE A 19 -17.85 5.04 0.09
C PHE A 19 -17.26 5.29 -1.29
N THR A 20 -18.07 5.76 -2.23
CA THR A 20 -17.60 6.17 -3.55
C THR A 20 -17.46 7.68 -3.60
N LEU A 21 -16.22 8.16 -3.69
CA LEU A 21 -15.90 9.56 -3.93
C LEU A 21 -15.87 9.76 -5.45
N THR A 22 -16.51 10.84 -5.92
CA THR A 22 -16.49 11.22 -7.35
C THR A 22 -15.98 12.64 -7.47
N SER A 23 -14.98 12.87 -8.33
CA SER A 23 -14.44 14.19 -8.63
C SER A 23 -15.14 14.86 -9.81
N ASP A 24 -14.89 16.14 -10.02
CA ASP A 24 -15.41 16.89 -11.17
C ASP A 24 -14.74 16.46 -12.49
N SER A 25 -13.57 15.83 -12.44
CA SER A 25 -12.92 15.22 -13.61
C SER A 25 -13.53 13.87 -14.02
N GLY A 26 -14.48 13.35 -13.22
CA GLY A 26 -15.12 12.05 -13.47
C GLY A 26 -14.35 10.84 -12.94
N VAL A 27 -13.30 11.05 -12.13
CA VAL A 27 -12.64 9.99 -11.41
C VAL A 27 -13.54 9.52 -10.27
N GLU A 28 -13.67 8.20 -10.09
CA GLU A 28 -14.38 7.58 -8.98
C GLU A 28 -13.43 6.68 -8.17
N VAL A 29 -13.44 6.82 -6.84
CA VAL A 29 -12.70 5.94 -5.92
C VAL A 29 -13.67 5.36 -4.91
N GLU A 30 -13.77 4.04 -4.84
CA GLU A 30 -14.57 3.34 -3.84
C GLU A 30 -13.68 2.75 -2.75
N ILE A 31 -13.95 3.12 -1.49
CA ILE A 31 -13.18 2.71 -0.31
C ILE A 31 -14.13 2.03 0.67
N ILE A 32 -13.74 0.90 1.25
CA ILE A 32 -14.55 0.15 2.22
C ILE A 32 -13.99 0.27 3.62
N THR A 33 -14.86 0.14 4.63
CA THR A 33 -14.46 0.21 6.05
C THR A 33 -13.61 -0.97 6.51
N TYR A 34 -13.64 -2.12 5.83
CA TYR A 34 -12.76 -3.25 6.11
C TYR A 34 -11.35 -2.95 5.58
N GLY A 35 -10.38 -2.84 6.48
CA GLY A 35 -8.97 -2.58 6.14
C GLY A 35 -8.72 -1.23 5.48
N VAL A 36 -9.70 -0.34 5.43
CA VAL A 36 -9.65 0.94 4.67
C VAL A 36 -9.28 0.67 3.20
N VAL A 37 -9.79 -0.42 2.65
CA VAL A 37 -9.42 -0.91 1.31
C VAL A 37 -9.94 0.03 0.22
N VAL A 38 -9.04 0.54 -0.63
CA VAL A 38 -9.41 1.10 -1.93
C VAL A 38 -9.80 -0.07 -2.84
N ARG A 39 -11.13 -0.28 -2.94
CA ARG A 39 -11.71 -1.44 -3.63
C ARG A 39 -11.71 -1.28 -5.14
N ASP A 40 -12.03 -0.07 -5.61
CA ASP A 40 -12.05 0.27 -7.03
C ASP A 40 -11.59 1.71 -7.23
N TRP A 41 -10.89 1.96 -8.30
CA TRP A 41 -10.47 3.29 -8.72
C TRP A 41 -10.66 3.40 -10.22
N LYS A 42 -11.67 4.16 -10.64
CA LYS A 42 -12.04 4.36 -12.04
C LYS A 42 -11.56 5.70 -12.55
N VAL A 43 -10.80 5.66 -13.63
CA VAL A 43 -10.25 6.86 -14.29
C VAL A 43 -10.81 6.96 -15.71
N PRO A 44 -11.31 8.12 -16.14
CA PRO A 44 -11.76 8.36 -17.51
C PRO A 44 -10.62 8.13 -18.52
N VAL A 45 -10.90 7.36 -19.58
CA VAL A 45 -9.96 7.10 -20.69
C VAL A 45 -10.45 7.63 -22.04
N GLY A 46 -11.34 8.62 -22.00
CA GLY A 46 -11.94 9.25 -23.18
C GLY A 46 -13.13 8.46 -23.72
N ASN A 47 -13.85 9.10 -24.68
CA ASN A 47 -15.03 8.54 -25.35
C ASN A 47 -16.13 8.02 -24.38
N GLY A 48 -16.31 8.67 -23.22
CA GLY A 48 -17.28 8.29 -22.20
C GLY A 48 -16.98 6.97 -21.48
N ARG A 49 -15.77 6.44 -21.62
CA ARG A 49 -15.34 5.20 -20.94
C ARG A 49 -14.44 5.53 -19.76
N SER A 50 -14.51 4.71 -18.72
CA SER A 50 -13.60 4.70 -17.59
C SER A 50 -12.94 3.33 -17.44
N ARG A 51 -11.75 3.30 -16.82
CA ARG A 51 -10.97 2.09 -16.54
C ARG A 51 -10.78 1.95 -15.05
N SER A 52 -11.10 0.76 -14.49
CA SER A 52 -10.66 0.37 -13.15
C SER A 52 -9.16 0.09 -13.17
N VAL A 53 -8.41 0.85 -12.40
CA VAL A 53 -6.93 0.83 -12.40
C VAL A 53 -6.33 0.11 -11.21
N VAL A 54 -7.15 -0.44 -10.30
CA VAL A 54 -6.71 -1.28 -9.18
C VAL A 54 -7.31 -2.68 -9.25
N LEU A 55 -6.65 -3.64 -8.60
CA LEU A 55 -7.21 -4.96 -8.36
C LEU A 55 -8.15 -4.90 -7.16
N GLY A 56 -9.29 -5.54 -7.26
CA GLY A 56 -10.30 -5.64 -6.22
C GLY A 56 -11.33 -6.71 -6.56
N PHE A 57 -12.28 -6.93 -5.68
CA PHE A 57 -13.35 -7.93 -5.87
C PHE A 57 -14.72 -7.27 -5.92
N GLU A 58 -15.66 -7.91 -6.64
CA GLU A 58 -17.04 -7.45 -6.70
C GLU A 58 -17.77 -7.68 -5.36
N GLU A 59 -17.52 -8.82 -4.72
CA GLU A 59 -18.20 -9.26 -3.51
C GLU A 59 -17.28 -9.16 -2.29
N PHE A 60 -17.84 -8.81 -1.14
CA PHE A 60 -17.08 -8.62 0.09
C PHE A 60 -16.37 -9.91 0.55
N ASP A 61 -17.06 -11.05 0.49
CA ASP A 61 -16.55 -12.31 1.03
C ASP A 61 -15.22 -12.76 0.39
N ALA A 62 -14.91 -12.26 -0.79
CA ALA A 62 -13.63 -12.52 -1.45
C ALA A 62 -12.44 -11.84 -0.77
N TYR A 63 -12.66 -10.72 -0.05
CA TYR A 63 -11.58 -9.99 0.63
C TYR A 63 -10.95 -10.79 1.77
N PRO A 64 -11.70 -11.25 2.80
CA PRO A 64 -11.11 -12.04 3.87
C PRO A 64 -10.61 -13.42 3.39
N ALA A 65 -11.18 -13.96 2.32
CA ALA A 65 -10.86 -15.30 1.84
C ALA A 65 -9.64 -15.35 0.89
N TYR A 66 -9.47 -14.36 0.02
CA TYR A 66 -8.54 -14.46 -1.11
C TYR A 66 -7.66 -13.23 -1.33
N SER A 67 -7.93 -12.09 -0.67
CA SER A 67 -7.15 -10.88 -0.89
C SER A 67 -5.75 -10.97 -0.28
N PRO A 68 -4.68 -10.85 -1.08
CA PRO A 68 -3.33 -10.64 -0.56
C PRO A 68 -3.11 -9.16 -0.23
N TYR A 69 -3.97 -8.56 0.62
CA TYR A 69 -3.99 -7.14 0.99
C TYR A 69 -4.42 -6.15 -0.11
N PHE A 70 -5.17 -6.54 -1.15
CA PHE A 70 -5.62 -5.62 -2.20
C PHE A 70 -6.19 -4.32 -1.62
N GLY A 71 -5.51 -3.20 -1.89
CA GLY A 71 -5.94 -1.85 -1.54
C GLY A 71 -5.95 -1.51 -0.04
N ALA A 72 -5.52 -2.41 0.85
CA ALA A 72 -5.63 -2.25 2.29
C ALA A 72 -4.61 -1.25 2.86
N VAL A 73 -4.94 -0.62 4.00
CA VAL A 73 -3.97 0.04 4.87
C VAL A 73 -3.36 -1.01 5.79
N ALA A 74 -2.11 -1.39 5.52
CA ALA A 74 -1.39 -2.41 6.31
C ALA A 74 -0.63 -1.78 7.49
N GLY A 75 -0.60 -2.46 8.62
CA GLY A 75 0.04 -2.04 9.87
C GLY A 75 -0.44 -2.85 11.10
N ARG A 76 0.07 -2.56 12.36
CA ARG A 76 0.80 -1.32 12.79
C ARG A 76 2.14 -1.12 12.07
N VAL A 77 2.86 -2.20 11.76
CA VAL A 77 4.11 -2.14 11.00
C VAL A 77 3.94 -2.93 9.72
N ALA A 78 4.07 -2.23 8.61
CA ALA A 78 4.03 -2.82 7.27
C ALA A 78 5.29 -3.62 6.98
N ASN A 79 5.21 -4.49 5.96
CA ASN A 79 6.26 -5.42 5.61
C ASN A 79 6.60 -6.36 6.78
N ARG A 80 7.84 -6.88 6.88
CA ARG A 80 8.21 -7.97 7.78
C ARG A 80 8.94 -7.51 9.04
N ILE A 81 8.61 -8.16 10.18
CA ILE A 81 9.38 -8.11 11.42
C ILE A 81 9.93 -9.51 11.66
N ALA A 82 11.25 -9.65 11.57
CA ALA A 82 11.96 -10.93 11.69
C ALA A 82 11.68 -11.62 13.03
N GLY A 83 11.44 -12.93 12.98
CA GLY A 83 11.20 -13.77 14.16
C GLY A 83 9.97 -13.34 14.97
N ALA A 84 9.07 -12.51 14.41
CA ALA A 84 7.90 -11.97 15.10
C ALA A 84 8.25 -11.36 16.47
N ARG A 85 9.36 -10.61 16.56
CA ARG A 85 9.89 -10.10 17.82
C ARG A 85 10.70 -8.83 17.59
N PHE A 86 10.69 -7.92 18.58
CA PHE A 86 11.59 -6.76 18.63
C PHE A 86 11.88 -6.36 20.09
N THR A 87 12.91 -5.53 20.26
CA THR A 87 13.25 -4.95 21.57
C THR A 87 13.07 -3.44 21.52
N LEU A 88 12.36 -2.88 22.50
CA LEU A 88 12.17 -1.44 22.68
C LEU A 88 12.36 -1.10 24.15
N ASP A 89 13.22 -0.11 24.43
CA ASP A 89 13.52 0.37 25.79
C ASP A 89 13.93 -0.77 26.75
N GLY A 90 14.73 -1.73 26.26
CA GLY A 90 15.25 -2.86 27.02
C GLY A 90 14.22 -3.99 27.27
N ARG A 91 13.00 -3.85 26.77
CA ARG A 91 11.96 -4.88 26.85
C ARG A 91 11.76 -5.54 25.51
N THR A 92 11.70 -6.87 25.49
CA THR A 92 11.36 -7.67 24.30
C THR A 92 9.84 -7.83 24.21
N TYR A 93 9.33 -7.68 22.98
CA TYR A 93 7.94 -7.86 22.61
C TYR A 93 7.84 -8.99 21.61
N ASP A 94 7.06 -10.02 21.93
CA ASP A 94 6.72 -11.11 21.02
C ASP A 94 5.42 -10.76 20.33
N LEU A 95 5.42 -10.85 18.99
CA LEU A 95 4.30 -10.51 18.14
C LEU A 95 3.58 -11.77 17.64
N ALA A 96 2.38 -11.60 17.14
CA ALA A 96 1.68 -12.67 16.45
C ALA A 96 2.34 -12.93 15.07
N ALA A 97 2.90 -14.12 14.88
CA ALA A 97 3.48 -14.54 13.61
C ALA A 97 2.38 -14.98 12.63
N ASN A 98 2.52 -14.61 11.34
CA ASN A 98 1.59 -14.99 10.28
C ASN A 98 2.26 -15.37 8.96
N GLU A 99 3.61 -15.31 8.89
CA GLU A 99 4.37 -15.70 7.70
C GLU A 99 5.71 -16.32 8.08
N HIS A 100 5.85 -17.64 7.96
CA HIS A 100 7.12 -18.37 8.18
C HIS A 100 7.86 -18.01 9.49
N GLY A 101 7.10 -17.77 10.58
CA GLY A 101 7.66 -17.36 11.87
C GLY A 101 7.95 -15.87 12.03
N ASN A 102 7.65 -15.06 11.01
CA ASN A 102 7.74 -13.60 11.03
C ASN A 102 6.35 -12.98 11.20
N THR A 103 6.32 -11.69 11.56
CA THR A 103 5.10 -10.89 11.46
C THR A 103 5.13 -10.11 10.15
N LEU A 104 4.12 -10.31 9.30
CA LEU A 104 3.89 -9.57 8.07
C LEU A 104 2.68 -8.64 8.25
N HIS A 105 2.80 -7.37 7.86
CA HIS A 105 1.73 -6.37 7.83
C HIS A 105 0.94 -6.25 9.13
N GLY A 106 1.63 -6.33 10.27
CA GLY A 106 1.02 -6.19 11.59
C GLY A 106 0.38 -7.46 12.18
N GLY A 107 0.52 -8.61 11.51
CA GLY A 107 0.08 -9.90 12.01
C GLY A 107 -1.25 -10.41 11.43
N PRO A 108 -1.78 -11.54 11.93
CA PRO A 108 -2.96 -12.21 11.39
C PRO A 108 -4.23 -11.35 11.45
N GLU A 109 -4.35 -10.47 12.45
CA GLU A 109 -5.43 -9.49 12.63
C GLU A 109 -4.85 -8.05 12.58
N GLY A 110 -3.93 -7.79 11.66
CA GLY A 110 -3.39 -6.45 11.40
C GLY A 110 -4.46 -5.47 10.92
N LEU A 111 -4.14 -4.18 10.92
CA LEU A 111 -5.08 -3.07 10.63
C LEU A 111 -5.82 -3.23 9.29
N GLY A 112 -5.19 -3.85 8.30
CA GLY A 112 -5.77 -4.13 6.98
C GLY A 112 -6.85 -5.23 6.97
N LYS A 113 -7.13 -5.86 8.11
CA LYS A 113 -8.15 -6.92 8.26
C LYS A 113 -9.22 -6.60 9.29
N LEU A 114 -9.29 -5.36 9.74
CA LEU A 114 -10.24 -4.89 10.74
C LEU A 114 -11.27 -3.95 10.12
N VAL A 115 -12.45 -3.88 10.71
CA VAL A 115 -13.45 -2.88 10.31
C VAL A 115 -13.17 -1.58 11.04
N TRP A 116 -13.03 -0.48 10.30
CA TRP A 116 -12.83 0.87 10.82
C TRP A 116 -14.15 1.63 10.83
N ARG A 117 -14.28 2.59 11.74
CA ARG A 117 -15.37 3.57 11.69
C ARG A 117 -15.05 4.59 10.61
N ALA A 118 -16.10 5.11 9.95
CA ALA A 118 -15.91 6.09 8.87
C ALA A 118 -16.86 7.28 9.05
N GLU A 119 -16.36 8.46 8.67
CA GLU A 119 -17.08 9.72 8.60
C GLU A 119 -16.77 10.40 7.28
N THR A 120 -17.79 11.00 6.63
CA THR A 120 -17.63 11.69 5.36
C THR A 120 -17.56 13.20 5.56
N ASP A 121 -16.70 13.86 4.78
CA ASP A 121 -16.70 15.31 4.58
C ASP A 121 -17.02 15.60 3.11
N SER A 122 -18.28 15.91 2.83
CA SER A 122 -18.73 16.19 1.46
C SER A 122 -18.18 17.52 0.92
N ALA A 123 -17.80 18.46 1.76
CA ALA A 123 -17.24 19.74 1.32
C ALA A 123 -15.80 19.55 0.81
N ALA A 124 -15.03 18.69 1.48
CA ALA A 124 -13.68 18.35 1.09
C ALA A 124 -13.62 17.19 0.09
N ASN A 125 -14.73 16.50 -0.22
CA ASN A 125 -14.78 15.24 -0.96
C ASN A 125 -13.85 14.18 -0.31
N ALA A 126 -14.00 13.99 1.00
CA ALA A 126 -13.13 13.16 1.82
C ALA A 126 -13.91 12.15 2.67
N VAL A 127 -13.25 11.02 2.96
CA VAL A 127 -13.70 10.05 3.95
C VAL A 127 -12.58 9.82 4.96
N ARG A 128 -12.90 10.02 6.25
CA ARG A 128 -12.01 9.77 7.37
C ARG A 128 -12.38 8.46 8.05
N PHE A 129 -11.42 7.57 8.14
CA PHE A 129 -11.52 6.29 8.86
C PHE A 129 -10.77 6.38 10.19
N THR A 130 -11.33 5.76 11.23
CA THR A 130 -10.74 5.75 12.57
C THR A 130 -10.76 4.36 13.16
N HIS A 131 -9.69 3.99 13.88
CA HIS A 131 -9.59 2.73 14.59
C HIS A 131 -8.78 2.90 15.90
N PHE A 132 -9.29 2.31 16.99
CA PHE A 132 -8.57 2.22 18.25
C PHE A 132 -7.92 0.84 18.36
N SER A 133 -6.59 0.80 18.40
CA SER A 133 -5.79 -0.40 18.58
C SER A 133 -5.29 -0.46 20.03
N PRO A 134 -5.79 -1.40 20.88
CA PRO A 134 -5.43 -1.45 22.29
C PRO A 134 -3.99 -1.94 22.50
N ASP A 135 -3.45 -1.64 23.69
CA ASP A 135 -2.17 -2.18 24.17
C ASP A 135 -2.18 -3.71 24.08
N GLY A 136 -1.12 -4.29 23.53
CA GLY A 136 -0.98 -5.73 23.33
C GLY A 136 -1.67 -6.27 22.07
N ALA A 137 -2.37 -5.46 21.28
CA ALA A 137 -2.93 -5.90 19.99
C ALA A 137 -1.81 -6.47 19.10
N MET A 138 -1.95 -7.72 18.65
CA MET A 138 -0.93 -8.49 17.91
C MET A 138 0.44 -8.53 18.61
N GLY A 139 0.53 -8.22 19.91
CA GLY A 139 1.76 -8.14 20.69
C GLY A 139 2.41 -6.75 20.74
N PHE A 140 1.91 -5.76 20.01
CA PHE A 140 2.47 -4.42 20.01
C PHE A 140 2.14 -3.64 21.28
N PRO A 141 3.11 -2.88 21.88
CA PRO A 141 2.87 -2.07 23.07
C PRO A 141 2.07 -0.80 22.77
N GLY A 142 1.35 -0.33 23.77
CA GLY A 142 0.65 0.95 23.77
C GLY A 142 -0.71 0.92 23.07
N ASN A 143 -1.61 1.76 23.58
CA ASN A 143 -2.84 2.10 22.89
C ASN A 143 -2.51 3.08 21.76
N VAL A 144 -3.10 2.89 20.60
CA VAL A 144 -2.93 3.81 19.46
C VAL A 144 -4.30 4.13 18.86
N PHE A 145 -4.57 5.42 18.71
CA PHE A 145 -5.70 5.89 17.91
C PHE A 145 -5.22 6.18 16.50
N PHE A 146 -5.67 5.36 15.55
CA PHE A 146 -5.32 5.51 14.13
C PHE A 146 -6.37 6.30 13.37
N THR A 147 -5.91 7.12 12.42
CA THR A 147 -6.75 7.73 11.40
C THR A 147 -6.16 7.50 10.01
N ALA A 148 -7.06 7.30 9.03
CA ALA A 148 -6.74 7.31 7.62
C ALA A 148 -7.77 8.19 6.91
N THR A 149 -7.33 9.24 6.22
CA THR A 149 -8.23 10.16 5.52
C THR A 149 -7.88 10.14 4.03
N TYR A 150 -8.84 9.72 3.22
CA TYR A 150 -8.77 9.83 1.77
C TYR A 150 -9.53 11.06 1.30
N THR A 151 -8.87 11.88 0.48
CA THR A 151 -9.45 13.06 -0.17
C THR A 151 -9.23 12.96 -1.68
N LEU A 152 -10.31 13.03 -2.47
CA LEU A 152 -10.23 13.01 -3.92
C LEU A 152 -10.32 14.42 -4.50
N ILE A 153 -9.24 14.91 -5.13
CA ILE A 153 -9.10 16.25 -5.69
C ILE A 153 -8.74 16.14 -7.18
N GLY A 154 -9.67 16.42 -8.08
CA GLY A 154 -9.43 16.22 -9.52
C GLY A 154 -9.10 14.76 -9.81
N ASN A 155 -7.90 14.50 -10.32
CA ASN A 155 -7.39 13.16 -10.61
C ASN A 155 -6.51 12.60 -9.48
N ALA A 156 -6.26 13.37 -8.42
CA ALA A 156 -5.38 13.00 -7.33
C ALA A 156 -6.17 12.44 -6.13
N LEU A 157 -5.78 11.28 -5.64
CA LEU A 157 -6.20 10.71 -4.36
C LEU A 157 -5.10 10.95 -3.33
N ARG A 158 -5.41 11.77 -2.34
CA ARG A 158 -4.54 12.08 -1.21
C ARG A 158 -4.90 11.20 -0.04
N LEU A 159 -3.91 10.59 0.59
CA LEU A 159 -4.04 9.79 1.81
C LEU A 159 -3.21 10.41 2.93
N GLU A 160 -3.87 10.70 4.04
CA GLU A 160 -3.23 11.10 5.29
C GLU A 160 -3.41 9.97 6.31
N LEU A 161 -2.30 9.40 6.79
CA LEU A 161 -2.27 8.39 7.84
C LEU A 161 -1.69 9.01 9.10
N ALA A 162 -2.36 8.82 10.24
CA ALA A 162 -1.84 9.23 11.53
C ALA A 162 -2.06 8.15 12.59
N GLY A 163 -1.15 8.14 13.59
CA GLY A 163 -1.24 7.27 14.76
C GLY A 163 -0.85 8.04 16.01
N LEU A 164 -1.77 8.14 16.97
CA LEU A 164 -1.58 8.82 18.25
C LEU A 164 -1.40 7.78 19.34
N PRO A 165 -0.17 7.40 19.70
CA PRO A 165 0.10 6.43 20.76
C PRO A 165 0.04 7.06 22.14
N ASP A 166 -0.26 6.28 23.19
CA ASP A 166 -0.16 6.68 24.59
C ASP A 166 1.24 6.43 25.19
N ARG A 167 2.10 5.74 24.48
CA ARG A 167 3.52 5.49 24.82
C ARG A 167 4.30 5.13 23.56
N ARG A 168 5.62 5.03 23.69
CA ARG A 168 6.50 4.61 22.60
C ARG A 168 6.09 3.24 22.03
N THR A 169 5.92 3.20 20.71
CA THR A 169 5.52 2.00 19.97
C THR A 169 5.95 2.13 18.50
N PRO A 170 6.28 1.00 17.81
CA PRO A 170 6.57 1.08 16.39
C PRO A 170 5.30 1.27 15.57
N ILE A 171 5.36 2.22 14.61
CA ILE A 171 4.31 2.48 13.63
C ILE A 171 4.96 2.75 12.27
N SER A 172 4.53 2.01 11.25
CA SER A 172 4.86 2.24 9.84
C SER A 172 3.71 1.70 9.00
N LEU A 173 2.82 2.56 8.56
CA LEU A 173 1.66 2.17 7.77
C LEU A 173 1.94 2.32 6.28
N VAL A 174 1.31 1.49 5.46
CA VAL A 174 1.32 1.61 3.99
C VAL A 174 -0.07 1.43 3.42
N GLN A 175 -0.29 2.02 2.25
CA GLN A 175 -1.41 1.69 1.37
C GLN A 175 -0.94 0.62 0.36
N HIS A 176 -1.74 -0.43 0.17
CA HIS A 176 -1.31 -1.61 -0.59
C HIS A 176 -2.17 -1.81 -1.86
N GLN A 177 -2.36 -0.73 -2.65
CA GLN A 177 -3.06 -0.84 -3.92
C GLN A 177 -2.21 -1.63 -4.92
N TYR A 178 -2.88 -2.51 -5.66
CA TYR A 178 -2.32 -3.23 -6.79
C TYR A 178 -2.81 -2.56 -8.07
N PHE A 179 -1.98 -1.75 -8.69
CA PHE A 179 -2.31 -1.00 -9.88
C PHE A 179 -2.14 -1.84 -11.14
N ASN A 180 -3.06 -1.67 -12.09
CA ASN A 180 -2.90 -2.09 -13.48
C ASN A 180 -3.55 -1.02 -14.37
N LEU A 181 -2.73 -0.19 -15.00
CA LEU A 181 -3.16 0.93 -15.84
C LEU A 181 -3.52 0.50 -17.26
N GLY A 182 -3.26 -0.76 -17.60
CA GLY A 182 -3.56 -1.35 -18.90
C GLY A 182 -4.90 -2.08 -18.96
N THR A 183 -5.12 -2.75 -20.08
CA THR A 183 -6.24 -3.67 -20.30
C THR A 183 -5.80 -5.14 -20.30
N GLY A 184 -4.48 -5.38 -20.18
CA GLY A 184 -3.89 -6.71 -20.13
C GLY A 184 -4.09 -7.41 -18.80
N ALA A 185 -3.77 -8.69 -18.75
CA ALA A 185 -3.86 -9.51 -17.55
C ALA A 185 -2.70 -9.27 -16.58
N ASP A 186 -1.57 -8.75 -17.06
CA ASP A 186 -0.37 -8.48 -16.27
C ASP A 186 0.13 -7.04 -16.43
N VAL A 187 1.11 -6.67 -15.61
CA VAL A 187 1.72 -5.33 -15.57
C VAL A 187 3.14 -5.28 -16.13
N LEU A 188 3.60 -6.35 -16.75
CA LEU A 188 5.01 -6.48 -17.16
C LEU A 188 5.43 -5.46 -18.23
N ASP A 189 4.48 -4.96 -19.02
CA ASP A 189 4.71 -3.96 -20.07
C ASP A 189 4.40 -2.52 -19.61
N HIS A 190 4.18 -2.29 -18.30
CA HIS A 190 4.11 -0.93 -17.75
C HIS A 190 5.53 -0.35 -17.66
N ASP A 191 5.70 0.91 -18.11
CA ASP A 191 6.95 1.65 -17.95
C ASP A 191 7.00 2.26 -16.54
N VAL A 192 8.02 1.92 -15.76
CA VAL A 192 8.19 2.31 -14.37
C VAL A 192 9.43 3.16 -14.21
N THR A 193 9.27 4.37 -13.67
CA THR A 193 10.37 5.26 -13.27
C THR A 193 10.29 5.49 -11.76
N ILE A 194 11.41 5.32 -11.04
CA ILE A 194 11.50 5.56 -9.58
C ILE A 194 12.83 6.26 -9.27
N ASN A 195 12.77 7.36 -8.50
CA ASN A 195 13.92 8.16 -8.11
C ASN A 195 14.68 7.52 -6.94
N ALA A 196 15.30 6.36 -7.20
CA ALA A 196 16.02 5.56 -6.21
C ALA A 196 17.33 5.03 -6.77
N SER A 197 18.46 5.38 -6.17
CA SER A 197 19.79 4.89 -6.56
C SER A 197 20.22 3.63 -5.82
N ALA A 198 19.43 3.18 -4.83
CA ALA A 198 19.76 2.03 -4.00
C ALA A 198 18.51 1.22 -3.61
N ARG A 199 18.73 0.04 -3.09
CA ARG A 199 17.70 -0.85 -2.55
C ARG A 199 18.17 -1.51 -1.26
N SER A 200 17.24 -1.88 -0.39
CA SER A 200 17.54 -2.77 0.73
C SER A 200 17.82 -4.18 0.23
N GLU A 201 18.90 -4.80 0.75
CA GLU A 201 19.13 -6.23 0.53
C GLU A 201 18.23 -7.05 1.44
N VAL A 202 17.71 -8.15 0.92
CA VAL A 202 16.93 -9.14 1.68
C VAL A 202 17.52 -10.53 1.54
N ASP A 203 17.30 -11.37 2.55
CA ASP A 203 17.65 -12.80 2.48
C ASP A 203 16.59 -13.61 1.71
N ALA A 204 16.77 -14.95 1.68
CA ALA A 204 15.85 -15.86 0.99
C ALA A 204 14.43 -15.90 1.58
N HIS A 205 14.22 -15.33 2.77
CA HIS A 205 12.92 -15.17 3.43
C HIS A 205 12.37 -13.75 3.34
N LEU A 206 12.96 -12.92 2.46
CA LEU A 206 12.62 -11.51 2.27
C LEU A 206 12.80 -10.66 3.54
N ILE A 207 13.70 -11.07 4.43
CA ILE A 207 14.08 -10.31 5.62
C ILE A 207 15.27 -9.40 5.30
N PRO A 208 15.18 -8.07 5.58
CA PRO A 208 16.28 -7.14 5.34
C PRO A 208 17.53 -7.51 6.13
N THR A 209 18.66 -7.63 5.42
CA THR A 209 19.98 -7.93 6.02
C THR A 209 20.59 -6.72 6.72
N GLY A 210 20.10 -5.52 6.40
CA GLY A 210 20.66 -4.23 6.82
C GLY A 210 21.56 -3.58 5.76
N ALA A 211 22.00 -4.33 4.75
CA ALA A 211 22.78 -3.77 3.67
C ALA A 211 21.92 -2.96 2.69
N ILE A 212 22.49 -1.85 2.22
CA ILE A 212 21.90 -1.01 1.16
C ILE A 212 22.80 -1.15 -0.08
N LEU A 213 22.23 -1.67 -1.15
CA LEU A 213 22.95 -2.01 -2.39
C LEU A 213 22.58 -1.01 -3.50
N PRO A 214 23.55 -0.58 -4.34
CA PRO A 214 23.25 0.25 -5.49
C PRO A 214 22.41 -0.51 -6.52
N VAL A 215 21.54 0.19 -7.26
CA VAL A 215 20.75 -0.39 -8.35
C VAL A 215 21.41 -0.20 -9.73
N ALA A 216 22.40 0.67 -9.83
CA ALA A 216 22.98 1.13 -11.09
C ALA A 216 23.37 -0.02 -12.04
N GLY A 217 22.80 0.01 -13.25
CA GLY A 217 23.06 -0.97 -14.32
C GLY A 217 22.46 -2.36 -14.09
N GLY A 218 21.65 -2.54 -13.06
CA GLY A 218 20.92 -3.80 -12.80
C GLY A 218 19.46 -3.73 -13.21
N ASP A 219 18.77 -4.87 -13.10
CA ASP A 219 17.34 -5.02 -13.41
C ASP A 219 16.42 -4.08 -12.60
N TYR A 220 16.91 -3.59 -11.47
CA TYR A 220 16.17 -2.72 -10.54
C TYR A 220 16.55 -1.23 -10.65
N ASP A 221 17.25 -0.84 -11.72
CA ASP A 221 17.61 0.55 -11.98
C ASP A 221 16.49 1.29 -12.75
N PHE A 222 15.43 1.64 -12.05
CA PHE A 222 14.27 2.31 -12.63
C PHE A 222 14.42 3.84 -12.82
N ARG A 223 15.60 4.42 -12.60
CA ARG A 223 15.82 5.89 -12.63
C ARG A 223 15.55 6.53 -14.00
N GLN A 224 15.77 5.79 -15.10
CA GLN A 224 15.53 6.27 -16.47
C GLN A 224 14.24 5.74 -17.08
N GLY A 225 13.48 4.96 -16.32
CA GLY A 225 12.26 4.29 -16.77
C GLY A 225 12.52 3.11 -17.69
N HIS A 226 11.90 1.99 -17.36
CA HIS A 226 11.81 0.81 -18.22
C HIS A 226 10.68 -0.10 -17.78
N THR A 227 10.32 -1.06 -18.63
CA THR A 227 9.29 -2.05 -18.33
C THR A 227 9.78 -3.09 -17.31
N LEU A 228 8.85 -3.85 -16.75
CA LEU A 228 9.16 -4.95 -15.82
C LEU A 228 9.61 -6.22 -16.54
N ARG A 229 10.31 -6.03 -17.70
CA ARG A 229 10.92 -7.09 -18.51
C ARG A 229 12.40 -6.83 -18.72
N ARG A 230 13.18 -7.90 -18.74
CA ARG A 230 14.58 -7.88 -19.19
C ARG A 230 14.66 -7.73 -20.71
N ALA A 231 15.86 -7.49 -21.21
CA ALA A 231 16.12 -7.36 -22.64
C ALA A 231 15.76 -8.63 -23.45
N ASP A 232 15.78 -9.81 -22.84
CA ASP A 232 15.36 -11.07 -23.45
C ASP A 232 13.85 -11.33 -23.40
N GLY A 233 13.07 -10.36 -22.84
CA GLY A 233 11.63 -10.44 -22.66
C GLY A 233 11.18 -11.18 -21.40
N SER A 234 12.10 -11.78 -20.62
CA SER A 234 11.74 -12.46 -19.37
C SER A 234 11.29 -11.47 -18.30
N PRO A 235 10.37 -11.85 -17.38
CA PRO A 235 9.91 -10.98 -16.31
C PRO A 235 11.02 -10.61 -15.33
N ILE A 236 10.97 -9.38 -14.81
CA ILE A 236 11.71 -8.97 -13.63
C ILE A 236 10.80 -9.18 -12.43
N ASP A 237 11.18 -10.09 -11.54
CA ASP A 237 10.46 -10.32 -10.29
C ASP A 237 10.78 -9.17 -9.32
N CYS A 238 9.74 -8.40 -8.92
CA CYS A 238 9.88 -7.29 -8.00
C CYS A 238 9.14 -7.60 -6.68
N ASP A 239 9.87 -7.65 -5.59
CA ASP A 239 9.42 -7.60 -4.20
C ASP A 239 10.57 -6.99 -3.40
N LEU A 240 10.78 -5.68 -3.56
CA LEU A 240 11.97 -5.01 -3.05
C LEU A 240 11.69 -3.58 -2.58
N ASN A 241 12.36 -3.18 -1.51
CA ASN A 241 12.33 -1.81 -1.00
C ASN A 241 13.42 -0.99 -1.69
N LEU A 242 13.01 -0.01 -2.48
CA LEU A 242 13.86 0.97 -3.13
C LEU A 242 14.08 2.16 -2.22
N VAL A 243 15.34 2.53 -2.02
CA VAL A 243 15.77 3.66 -1.17
C VAL A 243 15.77 4.91 -2.04
N LEU A 244 14.87 5.82 -1.73
CA LEU A 244 14.68 7.06 -2.50
C LEU A 244 15.87 8.01 -2.33
N ASP A 245 16.25 8.68 -3.40
CA ASP A 245 17.36 9.61 -3.39
C ASP A 245 17.07 10.82 -2.47
N THR A 246 18.06 11.18 -1.66
CA THR A 246 18.01 12.39 -0.82
C THR A 246 18.18 13.64 -1.68
N GLY A 247 17.44 14.70 -1.34
CA GLY A 247 17.53 15.98 -2.09
C GLY A 247 16.69 16.00 -3.38
N ARG A 248 15.81 15.00 -3.61
CA ARG A 248 14.81 15.07 -4.68
C ARG A 248 13.90 16.29 -4.47
N ASP A 249 13.46 16.90 -5.55
CA ASP A 249 12.48 17.98 -5.48
C ASP A 249 11.12 17.40 -5.02
N PRO A 250 10.55 17.85 -3.88
CA PRO A 250 9.26 17.37 -3.42
C PRO A 250 8.09 17.74 -4.35
N ALA A 251 8.28 18.67 -5.29
CA ALA A 251 7.29 19.00 -6.32
C ALA A 251 7.25 17.95 -7.44
N GLU A 252 8.34 17.18 -7.63
CA GLU A 252 8.39 16.10 -8.62
C GLU A 252 7.96 14.77 -8.02
N PRO A 253 7.26 13.90 -8.80
CA PRO A 253 6.87 12.60 -8.31
C PRO A 253 8.08 11.73 -7.99
N LEU A 254 8.02 10.98 -6.88
CA LEU A 254 9.05 10.01 -6.54
C LEU A 254 9.01 8.77 -7.45
N ALA A 255 7.81 8.47 -7.99
CA ALA A 255 7.60 7.39 -8.93
C ALA A 255 6.57 7.78 -10.00
N THR A 256 6.78 7.28 -11.22
CA THR A 256 5.85 7.40 -12.34
C THR A 256 5.67 6.04 -12.98
N VAL A 257 4.41 5.67 -13.27
CA VAL A 257 4.09 4.45 -14.02
C VAL A 257 3.22 4.80 -15.20
N ARG A 258 3.61 4.36 -16.40
CA ARG A 258 2.80 4.52 -17.62
C ARG A 258 2.19 3.19 -18.02
N GLY A 259 0.90 3.20 -18.33
CA GLY A 259 0.23 2.04 -18.91
C GLY A 259 0.76 1.73 -20.32
N PRO A 260 0.72 0.45 -20.74
CA PRO A 260 1.33 0.03 -22.02
C PRO A 260 0.66 0.61 -23.25
N ASP A 261 -0.60 1.07 -23.16
CA ASP A 261 -1.34 1.73 -24.22
C ASP A 261 -1.18 3.26 -24.22
N GLY A 262 -0.41 3.81 -23.26
CA GLY A 262 -0.17 5.24 -23.09
C GLY A 262 -1.40 6.06 -22.68
N ALA A 263 -2.53 5.40 -22.37
CA ALA A 263 -3.78 6.08 -22.04
C ALA A 263 -3.76 6.68 -20.64
N LEU A 264 -3.03 6.07 -19.69
CA LEU A 264 -2.98 6.50 -18.31
C LEU A 264 -1.53 6.52 -17.79
N THR A 265 -1.27 7.50 -16.94
CA THR A 265 -0.04 7.63 -16.17
C THR A 265 -0.37 7.82 -14.71
N LEU A 266 0.26 7.04 -13.83
CA LEU A 266 0.24 7.20 -12.39
C LEU A 266 1.49 7.97 -11.96
N LYS A 267 1.32 8.92 -11.05
CA LYS A 267 2.40 9.64 -10.38
C LYS A 267 2.19 9.56 -8.88
N LEU A 268 3.27 9.32 -8.12
CA LEU A 268 3.25 9.22 -6.66
C LEU A 268 4.15 10.28 -6.03
N TRP A 269 3.61 11.01 -5.05
CA TRP A 269 4.34 11.93 -4.16
C TRP A 269 4.22 11.45 -2.72
N SER A 270 5.31 11.50 -1.99
CA SER A 270 5.35 11.18 -0.57
C SER A 270 6.60 11.74 0.11
N GLY A 271 6.49 11.99 1.41
CA GLY A 271 7.61 12.33 2.27
C GLY A 271 8.41 11.12 2.77
N GLN A 272 7.99 9.89 2.47
CA GLN A 272 8.65 8.68 2.94
C GLN A 272 10.04 8.48 2.30
N PRO A 273 10.99 7.83 3.00
CA PRO A 273 12.36 7.67 2.53
C PRO A 273 12.55 6.49 1.56
N ALA A 274 11.53 5.65 1.38
CA ALA A 274 11.59 4.47 0.52
C ALA A 274 10.23 4.16 -0.12
N VAL A 275 10.25 3.30 -1.13
CA VAL A 275 9.07 2.72 -1.74
C VAL A 275 9.30 1.23 -2.00
N GLN A 276 8.36 0.39 -1.56
CA GLN A 276 8.31 -1.01 -1.97
C GLN A 276 7.71 -1.08 -3.37
N LEU A 277 8.46 -1.65 -4.30
CA LEU A 277 7.95 -2.07 -5.60
C LEU A 277 7.65 -3.56 -5.55
N TYR A 278 6.38 -3.92 -5.74
CA TYR A 278 5.94 -5.31 -5.75
C TYR A 278 5.01 -5.56 -6.95
N ASN A 279 5.35 -6.52 -7.81
CA ASN A 279 4.58 -6.79 -9.03
C ASN A 279 3.75 -8.07 -8.97
N SER A 280 3.21 -8.41 -7.81
CA SER A 280 2.35 -9.60 -7.61
C SER A 280 3.06 -10.93 -7.89
N VAL A 281 4.39 -10.96 -7.83
CA VAL A 281 5.20 -12.15 -8.12
C VAL A 281 4.84 -13.35 -7.25
N ASN A 282 4.36 -13.11 -6.02
CA ASN A 282 4.02 -14.14 -5.04
C ASN A 282 2.56 -14.63 -5.12
N ILE A 283 1.74 -14.10 -6.04
CA ILE A 283 0.41 -14.67 -6.29
C ILE A 283 0.58 -16.00 -6.99
N ALA A 284 0.36 -17.09 -6.25
CA ALA A 284 0.52 -18.45 -6.75
C ALA A 284 -0.71 -18.86 -7.57
N GLY A 285 -0.52 -19.05 -8.88
CA GLY A 285 -1.60 -19.44 -9.78
C GLY A 285 -2.65 -18.34 -10.00
N GLU A 286 -3.79 -18.69 -10.53
CA GLU A 286 -4.94 -17.81 -10.70
C GLU A 286 -5.80 -17.83 -9.41
N LEU A 287 -6.25 -16.66 -8.95
CA LEU A 287 -7.16 -16.60 -7.81
C LEU A 287 -8.48 -17.32 -8.14
N PRO A 288 -9.08 -18.05 -7.17
CA PRO A 288 -10.23 -18.92 -7.43
C PRO A 288 -11.52 -18.16 -7.76
N VAL A 289 -11.55 -16.84 -7.50
CA VAL A 289 -12.68 -15.96 -7.77
C VAL A 289 -12.29 -14.85 -8.72
N PRO A 290 -13.23 -14.39 -9.60
CA PRO A 290 -12.95 -13.27 -10.47
C PRO A 290 -12.85 -11.97 -9.69
N GLY A 291 -11.99 -11.08 -10.17
CA GLY A 291 -11.90 -9.70 -9.70
C GLY A 291 -12.89 -8.78 -10.39
N LEU A 292 -12.66 -7.48 -10.27
CA LEU A 292 -13.49 -6.43 -10.85
C LEU A 292 -13.68 -6.61 -12.35
N GLY A 293 -14.93 -6.49 -12.80
CA GLY A 293 -15.30 -6.67 -14.22
C GLY A 293 -15.02 -8.08 -14.74
N GLY A 294 -15.01 -9.11 -13.88
CA GLY A 294 -14.75 -10.49 -14.23
C GLY A 294 -13.29 -10.81 -14.59
N ARG A 295 -12.35 -9.89 -14.31
CA ARG A 295 -10.92 -10.13 -14.58
C ARG A 295 -10.38 -11.26 -13.72
N ARG A 296 -9.45 -12.05 -14.28
CA ARG A 296 -8.73 -13.10 -13.57
C ARG A 296 -7.38 -12.57 -13.09
N TYR A 297 -7.12 -12.71 -11.80
CA TYR A 297 -5.87 -12.25 -11.20
C TYR A 297 -4.94 -13.42 -10.93
N ALA A 298 -3.72 -13.29 -11.44
CA ALA A 298 -2.64 -14.27 -11.29
C ALA A 298 -1.31 -13.53 -11.03
N LYS A 299 -0.21 -14.25 -11.08
CA LYS A 299 1.14 -13.67 -11.01
C LYS A 299 1.27 -12.49 -11.98
N TYR A 300 1.82 -11.39 -11.52
CA TYR A 300 2.01 -10.12 -12.24
C TYR A 300 0.71 -9.34 -12.59
N ALA A 301 -0.44 -9.70 -12.03
CA ALA A 301 -1.69 -9.02 -12.37
C ALA A 301 -1.73 -7.53 -11.97
N GLY A 302 -0.97 -7.13 -10.96
CA GLY A 302 -0.90 -5.75 -10.49
C GLY A 302 0.46 -5.39 -9.93
N LEU A 303 0.78 -4.10 -9.90
CA LEU A 303 1.98 -3.59 -9.26
C LEU A 303 1.62 -2.69 -8.07
N CYS A 304 2.35 -2.82 -6.95
CA CYS A 304 2.24 -1.99 -5.77
C CYS A 304 3.39 -0.99 -5.70
N LEU A 305 3.08 0.22 -5.28
CA LEU A 305 4.03 1.26 -4.88
C LEU A 305 3.67 1.65 -3.45
N GLU A 306 4.38 1.05 -2.49
CA GLU A 306 4.11 1.25 -1.06
C GLU A 306 5.17 2.21 -0.51
N ASP A 307 4.85 3.48 -0.48
CA ASP A 307 5.72 4.51 0.11
C ASP A 307 5.78 4.32 1.63
N GLN A 308 6.99 4.12 2.17
CA GLN A 308 7.17 3.61 3.52
C GLN A 308 8.52 3.96 4.14
N MET A 309 8.63 3.69 5.46
CA MET A 309 9.91 3.57 6.15
C MET A 309 10.60 2.26 5.74
N TYR A 310 11.91 2.14 6.00
CA TYR A 310 12.65 0.94 5.62
C TYR A 310 12.13 -0.29 6.37
N PRO A 311 11.75 -1.37 5.67
CA PRO A 311 11.46 -2.65 6.30
C PRO A 311 12.64 -3.12 7.16
N GLY A 312 12.34 -3.77 8.30
CA GLY A 312 13.36 -4.25 9.21
C GLY A 312 13.98 -3.18 10.13
N ALA A 313 13.50 -1.93 10.13
CA ALA A 313 14.04 -0.83 10.95
C ALA A 313 14.10 -1.15 12.46
N LEU A 314 13.27 -2.06 12.96
CA LEU A 314 13.32 -2.52 14.36
C LEU A 314 14.56 -3.35 14.70
N HIS A 315 15.24 -3.93 13.69
CA HIS A 315 16.44 -4.76 13.87
C HIS A 315 17.70 -4.10 13.32
N GLN A 316 17.57 -2.97 12.62
CA GLN A 316 18.67 -2.27 11.94
C GLN A 316 18.83 -0.85 12.52
N PRO A 317 19.70 -0.65 13.55
CA PRO A 317 19.82 0.62 14.25
C PRO A 317 20.23 1.82 13.38
N HIS A 318 20.80 1.56 12.20
CA HIS A 318 21.22 2.60 11.25
C HIS A 318 20.10 2.98 10.26
N PHE A 319 18.96 2.28 10.28
CA PHE A 319 17.78 2.66 9.50
C PHE A 319 16.99 3.77 10.21
N PRO A 320 16.25 4.60 9.47
CA PRO A 320 15.37 5.59 10.09
C PRO A 320 14.39 4.93 11.08
N SER A 321 14.22 5.56 12.25
CA SER A 321 13.34 5.03 13.30
C SER A 321 11.88 5.03 12.89
N ILE A 322 11.16 3.95 13.25
CA ILE A 322 9.70 3.84 13.11
C ILE A 322 9.00 3.92 14.48
N ILE A 323 9.71 4.37 15.52
CA ILE A 323 9.14 4.50 16.86
C ILE A 323 8.41 5.83 16.97
N ALA A 324 7.10 5.75 17.16
CA ALA A 324 6.26 6.90 17.51
C ALA A 324 6.09 7.00 19.03
N SER A 325 5.77 8.18 19.53
CA SER A 325 5.49 8.48 20.95
C SER A 325 4.37 9.52 21.08
N PRO A 326 3.86 9.80 22.29
CA PRO A 326 2.91 10.89 22.48
C PRO A 326 3.46 12.26 22.06
N GLU A 327 4.77 12.47 22.20
CA GLU A 327 5.48 13.71 21.84
C GLU A 327 5.80 13.81 20.35
N GLU A 328 6.00 12.62 19.71
CA GLU A 328 6.28 12.49 18.27
C GLU A 328 5.33 11.44 17.67
N PRO A 329 4.06 11.83 17.45
CA PRO A 329 3.07 10.92 16.87
C PRO A 329 3.40 10.58 15.41
N TYR A 330 2.92 9.43 14.95
CA TYR A 330 3.09 9.02 13.57
C TYR A 330 2.23 9.89 12.64
N TYR A 331 2.86 10.32 11.54
CA TYR A 331 2.18 10.98 10.44
C TYR A 331 2.81 10.58 9.11
N HIS A 332 1.97 10.31 8.11
CA HIS A 332 2.38 9.98 6.76
C HIS A 332 1.38 10.59 5.76
N LEU A 333 1.89 11.31 4.77
CA LEU A 333 1.14 11.88 3.67
C LEU A 333 1.61 11.28 2.37
N SER A 334 0.66 10.82 1.58
CA SER A 334 0.86 10.26 0.25
C SER A 334 -0.17 10.84 -0.72
N GLU A 335 0.23 11.11 -1.95
CA GLU A 335 -0.66 11.56 -3.01
C GLU A 335 -0.39 10.79 -4.30
N ILE A 336 -1.43 10.26 -4.91
CA ILE A 336 -1.36 9.54 -6.17
C ILE A 336 -2.30 10.22 -7.16
N GLU A 337 -1.75 10.68 -8.29
CA GLU A 337 -2.51 11.20 -9.43
C GLU A 337 -2.51 10.17 -10.57
N ILE A 338 -3.68 9.93 -11.18
CA ILE A 338 -3.82 9.05 -12.34
C ILE A 338 -4.62 9.77 -13.43
N GLY A 339 -4.01 9.96 -14.59
CA GLY A 339 -4.65 10.62 -15.71
C GLY A 339 -3.90 10.45 -17.02
#